data_011fa810de4cd3ec9574516bf894939c
#
_entry.id   011fa810de4cd3ec9574516bf894939c
#
_cell.length_a   1.000
_cell.length_b   1.000
_cell.length_c   1.000
_cell.angle_alpha   90.00
_cell.angle_beta   90.00
_cell.angle_gamma   90.00
#
_symmetry.space_group_name_H-M   'P 1'
#
loop_
_entity.id
_entity.type
_entity.pdbx_description
1 polymer ?
#
loop_
_entity_poly.entity_id
_entity_poly.type
_entity_poly.pdbx_seq_one_letter_code
_entity_poly.pdbx_strand_id
1 'polypeptide(L)'
;MKDGFIKAAAGTIDVVVADVQYNTEQILTRMREADAAGVNLLTLPELCLTGYTCGDLFKDRKLMESAKTCLFDLIEETEDLDILCAVGMPIPSGGALYNCAAVFSRGVLLGLPAKQHIPNYSEFYELRHFSPAPESGMLRYAGDWYGCRDVVFELAPDVTVGVEICEDVWVADPPSVTLAKGGATVLLNLSCSDEIIGKAQYRRDMLRMHSGRLLAAYVYADSGFGESTTDMIFAGHNLICENGSLLNESDLFTNGITYGDIDVERLVQERRRMNTWQDEPVCDIIDASMDLPEFETTRTAYPYPFVPKDDADLSARCETILKMQATGLATRLKHIGCKTAVIGLSGGLDSTLALLVTANAFDMLGLPRTGIRTVSMPCFGTTARTKSNAQCLAEELKVHFDEIPIAKAVEQHFKDIQHDPEVLDVTYENSQARERTQLLMDIANQHGGIVIGTGDLSELALGWATYNGDHMSMYGVNASVPKTLVRH
;
A
#
# COMPACT_ATOMS: atom_id res chain seq x y z
N MET A 1 12.24 17.75 2.01
CA MET A 1 11.29 16.63 2.24
C MET A 1 11.50 16.11 3.65
N LYS A 2 10.45 16.05 4.46
CA LYS A 2 10.50 15.52 5.84
C LYS A 2 9.92 14.12 5.87
N ASP A 3 10.61 13.19 6.54
CA ASP A 3 10.17 11.81 6.76
C ASP A 3 9.75 11.08 5.46
N GLY A 4 10.32 11.46 4.30
CA GLY A 4 10.04 10.85 3.00
C GLY A 4 8.72 11.24 2.34
N PHE A 5 7.98 12.21 2.89
CA PHE A 5 6.68 12.63 2.34
C PHE A 5 6.78 13.78 1.36
N ILE A 6 5.98 13.69 0.27
CA ILE A 6 5.66 14.78 -0.64
C ILE A 6 4.15 14.98 -0.70
N LYS A 7 3.71 16.20 -1.03
CA LYS A 7 2.28 16.49 -1.20
C LYS A 7 1.94 16.58 -2.67
N ALA A 8 0.98 15.76 -3.11
CA ALA A 8 0.45 15.78 -4.47
C ALA A 8 -1.02 16.22 -4.48
N ALA A 9 -1.44 16.76 -5.61
CA ALA A 9 -2.80 17.18 -5.85
C ALA A 9 -3.29 16.77 -7.24
N ALA A 10 -4.52 16.29 -7.31
CA ALA A 10 -5.31 16.13 -8.52
C ALA A 10 -6.43 17.18 -8.53
N GLY A 11 -6.45 18.02 -9.54
CA GLY A 11 -7.42 19.12 -9.62
C GLY A 11 -8.37 18.99 -10.79
N THR A 12 -9.64 19.31 -10.58
CA THR A 12 -10.66 19.48 -11.62
C THR A 12 -11.02 20.96 -11.71
N ILE A 13 -11.01 21.50 -12.91
CA ILE A 13 -11.39 22.89 -13.18
C ILE A 13 -12.78 22.98 -13.79
N ASP A 14 -13.39 24.15 -13.72
CA ASP A 14 -14.56 24.48 -14.50
C ASP A 14 -14.12 24.88 -15.92
N VAL A 15 -14.54 24.12 -16.92
CA VAL A 15 -14.10 24.29 -18.31
C VAL A 15 -15.17 25.02 -19.12
N VAL A 16 -14.74 25.96 -19.98
CA VAL A 16 -15.55 26.47 -21.09
C VAL A 16 -14.87 26.03 -22.38
N VAL A 17 -15.56 25.19 -23.16
CA VAL A 17 -15.04 24.59 -24.39
C VAL A 17 -14.56 25.66 -25.37
N ALA A 18 -13.30 25.57 -25.78
CA ALA A 18 -12.58 26.49 -26.68
C ALA A 18 -12.37 27.93 -26.13
N ASP A 19 -12.75 28.23 -24.89
CA ASP A 19 -12.40 29.47 -24.22
C ASP A 19 -11.09 29.34 -23.44
N VAL A 20 -9.98 29.39 -24.15
CA VAL A 20 -8.65 29.18 -23.58
C VAL A 20 -8.32 30.18 -22.47
N GLN A 21 -8.78 31.44 -22.63
CA GLN A 21 -8.51 32.48 -21.63
C GLN A 21 -9.20 32.17 -20.30
N TYR A 22 -10.49 31.84 -20.35
CA TYR A 22 -11.24 31.45 -19.15
C TYR A 22 -10.60 30.21 -18.48
N ASN A 23 -10.28 29.18 -19.25
CA ASN A 23 -9.69 27.96 -18.73
C ASN A 23 -8.32 28.21 -18.08
N THR A 24 -7.51 29.12 -18.66
CA THR A 24 -6.24 29.57 -18.09
C THR A 24 -6.42 30.21 -16.71
N GLU A 25 -7.42 31.06 -16.54
CA GLU A 25 -7.74 31.68 -15.25
C GLU A 25 -8.15 30.63 -14.19
N GLN A 26 -8.91 29.61 -14.62
CA GLN A 26 -9.27 28.48 -13.75
C GLN A 26 -8.05 27.64 -13.35
N ILE A 27 -7.18 27.34 -14.31
CA ILE A 27 -5.91 26.62 -14.05
C ILE A 27 -5.03 27.39 -13.06
N LEU A 28 -4.85 28.69 -13.31
CA LEU A 28 -4.04 29.56 -12.45
C LEU A 28 -4.61 29.65 -11.02
N THR A 29 -5.94 29.65 -10.90
CA THR A 29 -6.60 29.61 -9.60
C THR A 29 -6.24 28.32 -8.85
N ARG A 30 -6.26 27.17 -9.52
CA ARG A 30 -5.87 25.89 -8.91
C ARG A 30 -4.37 25.82 -8.60
N MET A 31 -3.52 26.39 -9.45
CA MET A 31 -2.07 26.45 -9.18
C MET A 31 -1.78 27.25 -7.89
N ARG A 32 -2.39 28.42 -7.73
CA ARG A 32 -2.24 29.25 -6.53
C ARG A 32 -2.83 28.59 -5.27
N GLU A 33 -3.96 27.90 -5.41
CA GLU A 33 -4.57 27.13 -4.32
C GLU A 33 -3.68 25.97 -3.88
N ALA A 34 -3.09 25.25 -4.84
CA ALA A 34 -2.16 24.15 -4.59
C ALA A 34 -0.87 24.64 -3.93
N ASP A 35 -0.28 25.72 -4.42
CA ASP A 35 0.92 26.35 -3.84
C ASP A 35 0.66 26.80 -2.40
N ALA A 36 -0.43 27.50 -2.15
CA ALA A 36 -0.83 27.92 -0.79
C ALA A 36 -1.04 26.73 0.18
N ALA A 37 -1.37 25.55 -0.35
CA ALA A 37 -1.49 24.32 0.42
C ALA A 37 -0.16 23.55 0.56
N GLY A 38 0.94 24.04 -0.01
CA GLY A 38 2.27 23.42 0.01
C GLY A 38 2.36 22.16 -0.85
N VAL A 39 1.65 22.14 -1.98
CA VAL A 39 1.67 21.02 -2.94
C VAL A 39 2.96 21.07 -3.76
N ASN A 40 3.61 19.92 -3.92
CA ASN A 40 4.80 19.77 -4.77
C ASN A 40 4.46 19.34 -6.20
N LEU A 41 3.36 18.57 -6.38
CA LEU A 41 2.92 18.02 -7.66
C LEU A 41 1.44 18.35 -7.89
N LEU A 42 1.12 19.10 -8.96
CA LEU A 42 -0.25 19.36 -9.37
C LEU A 42 -0.54 18.73 -10.72
N THR A 43 -1.53 17.85 -10.77
CA THR A 43 -2.06 17.23 -11.99
C THR A 43 -3.41 17.83 -12.32
N LEU A 44 -3.58 18.34 -13.53
CA LEU A 44 -4.84 18.85 -14.06
C LEU A 44 -5.33 17.97 -15.22
N PRO A 45 -6.62 18.06 -15.62
CA PRO A 45 -7.21 17.12 -16.56
C PRO A 45 -6.60 17.16 -17.97
N GLU A 46 -6.85 16.12 -18.72
CA GLU A 46 -6.57 16.00 -20.16
C GLU A 46 -7.24 17.13 -20.93
N LEU A 47 -6.48 17.79 -21.83
CA LEU A 47 -6.94 18.89 -22.68
C LEU A 47 -7.66 20.04 -21.96
N CYS A 48 -7.48 20.18 -20.65
CA CYS A 48 -8.20 21.16 -19.84
C CYS A 48 -7.95 22.62 -20.24
N LEU A 49 -6.85 22.91 -20.91
CA LEU A 49 -6.55 24.26 -21.38
C LEU A 49 -7.52 24.72 -22.50
N THR A 50 -7.96 23.78 -23.36
CA THR A 50 -8.87 24.06 -24.46
C THR A 50 -10.28 23.54 -24.23
N GLY A 51 -10.44 22.56 -23.36
CA GLY A 51 -11.53 21.63 -23.29
C GLY A 51 -11.29 20.41 -24.20
N TYR A 52 -11.74 19.25 -23.76
CA TYR A 52 -11.63 17.98 -24.48
C TYR A 52 -12.62 17.91 -25.66
N THR A 53 -13.80 18.49 -25.50
CA THR A 53 -14.92 18.37 -26.46
C THR A 53 -14.92 19.45 -27.55
N CYS A 54 -13.75 20.02 -27.89
CA CYS A 54 -13.60 21.04 -28.95
C CYS A 54 -13.98 20.55 -30.36
N GLY A 55 -13.95 19.22 -30.63
CA GLY A 55 -14.27 18.66 -31.93
C GLY A 55 -13.39 19.23 -33.06
N ASP A 56 -14.01 19.64 -34.18
CA ASP A 56 -13.26 20.17 -35.32
C ASP A 56 -12.56 21.51 -35.06
N LEU A 57 -12.83 22.20 -33.93
CA LEU A 57 -12.10 23.40 -33.53
C LEU A 57 -10.61 23.10 -33.23
N PHE A 58 -10.24 21.86 -32.93
CA PHE A 58 -8.82 21.47 -32.82
C PHE A 58 -8.02 21.73 -34.11
N LYS A 59 -8.66 21.93 -35.25
CA LYS A 59 -8.03 22.31 -36.53
C LYS A 59 -7.92 23.83 -36.71
N ASP A 60 -8.53 24.60 -35.79
CA ASP A 60 -8.53 26.05 -35.89
C ASP A 60 -7.18 26.63 -35.42
N ARG A 61 -6.55 27.42 -36.30
CA ARG A 61 -5.26 28.03 -36.02
C ARG A 61 -5.31 28.97 -34.82
N LYS A 62 -6.40 29.73 -34.67
CA LYS A 62 -6.54 30.69 -33.56
C LYS A 62 -6.61 29.96 -32.22
N LEU A 63 -7.31 28.84 -32.14
CA LEU A 63 -7.35 28.03 -30.94
C LEU A 63 -5.95 27.55 -30.52
N MET A 64 -5.17 27.04 -31.49
CA MET A 64 -3.80 26.57 -31.24
C MET A 64 -2.84 27.70 -30.83
N GLU A 65 -2.95 28.86 -31.47
CA GLU A 65 -2.14 30.05 -31.12
C GLU A 65 -2.52 30.59 -29.73
N SER A 66 -3.80 30.64 -29.41
CA SER A 66 -4.26 31.05 -28.05
C SER A 66 -3.78 30.07 -26.99
N ALA A 67 -3.92 28.74 -27.23
CA ALA A 67 -3.45 27.72 -26.28
C ALA A 67 -1.93 27.82 -26.04
N LYS A 68 -1.16 28.10 -27.11
CA LYS A 68 0.27 28.34 -26.97
C LYS A 68 0.58 29.57 -26.11
N THR A 69 -0.05 30.69 -26.36
CA THR A 69 0.19 31.94 -25.60
C THR A 69 -0.15 31.72 -24.13
N CYS A 70 -1.34 31.19 -23.85
CA CYS A 70 -1.79 30.96 -22.48
C CYS A 70 -0.94 29.91 -21.74
N LEU A 71 -0.37 28.91 -22.43
CA LEU A 71 0.57 28.02 -21.79
C LEU A 71 1.80 28.77 -21.28
N PHE A 72 2.39 29.66 -22.10
CA PHE A 72 3.56 30.41 -21.67
C PHE A 72 3.23 31.40 -20.57
N ASP A 73 2.04 32.00 -20.56
CA ASP A 73 1.56 32.82 -19.45
C ASP A 73 1.48 32.00 -18.15
N LEU A 74 0.97 30.76 -18.21
CA LEU A 74 0.94 29.82 -17.05
C LEU A 74 2.34 29.45 -16.57
N ILE A 75 3.27 29.21 -17.49
CA ILE A 75 4.67 28.88 -17.16
C ILE A 75 5.32 30.06 -16.43
N GLU A 76 5.17 31.28 -16.92
CA GLU A 76 5.71 32.50 -16.30
C GLU A 76 5.19 32.67 -14.86
N GLU A 77 3.89 32.38 -14.61
CA GLU A 77 3.29 32.44 -13.27
C GLU A 77 3.84 31.39 -12.28
N THR A 78 4.62 30.41 -12.74
CA THR A 78 5.31 29.44 -11.87
C THR A 78 6.75 29.81 -11.53
N GLU A 79 7.27 30.96 -11.99
CA GLU A 79 8.67 31.32 -11.80
C GLU A 79 9.09 31.30 -10.31
N ASP A 80 8.24 31.79 -9.44
CA ASP A 80 8.46 31.88 -7.99
C ASP A 80 7.82 30.71 -7.18
N LEU A 81 7.30 29.67 -7.86
CA LEU A 81 6.61 28.55 -7.20
C LEU A 81 7.46 27.28 -7.19
N ASP A 82 7.49 26.59 -6.04
CA ASP A 82 8.12 25.27 -5.89
C ASP A 82 7.12 24.12 -6.15
N ILE A 83 6.51 24.14 -7.35
CA ILE A 83 5.52 23.17 -7.77
C ILE A 83 5.81 22.68 -9.19
N LEU A 84 5.69 21.36 -9.41
CA LEU A 84 5.62 20.78 -10.74
C LEU A 84 4.16 20.69 -11.15
N CYS A 85 3.83 21.34 -12.29
CA CYS A 85 2.49 21.30 -12.86
C CYS A 85 2.45 20.43 -14.12
N ALA A 86 1.40 19.61 -14.26
CA ALA A 86 1.05 18.88 -15.48
C ALA A 86 -0.35 19.33 -15.95
N VAL A 87 -0.39 19.96 -17.14
CA VAL A 87 -1.61 20.58 -17.71
C VAL A 87 -1.90 19.99 -19.09
N GLY A 88 -3.11 19.46 -19.28
CA GLY A 88 -3.51 18.84 -20.55
C GLY A 88 -3.78 19.89 -21.64
N MET A 89 -3.16 19.72 -22.85
CA MET A 89 -3.36 20.60 -23.98
C MET A 89 -3.03 19.95 -25.33
N PRO A 90 -3.58 20.46 -26.46
CA PRO A 90 -3.20 20.05 -27.79
C PRO A 90 -1.87 20.68 -28.22
N ILE A 91 -0.97 19.89 -28.80
CA ILE A 91 0.34 20.35 -29.30
C ILE A 91 0.48 20.06 -30.80
N PRO A 92 0.50 21.09 -31.67
CA PRO A 92 0.82 20.90 -33.08
C PRO A 92 2.33 20.74 -33.28
N SER A 93 2.75 19.65 -33.94
CA SER A 93 4.16 19.40 -34.28
C SER A 93 4.27 18.56 -35.55
N GLY A 94 5.18 18.93 -36.47
CA GLY A 94 5.49 18.12 -37.64
C GLY A 94 4.33 17.82 -38.58
N GLY A 95 3.27 18.64 -38.63
CA GLY A 95 2.07 18.42 -39.41
C GLY A 95 1.02 17.53 -38.76
N ALA A 96 1.21 17.07 -37.55
CA ALA A 96 0.27 16.32 -36.71
C ALA A 96 -0.12 17.12 -35.47
N LEU A 97 -1.22 16.71 -34.83
CA LEU A 97 -1.67 17.23 -33.55
C LEU A 97 -1.59 16.13 -32.51
N TYR A 98 -1.04 16.43 -31.35
CA TYR A 98 -0.85 15.51 -30.26
C TYR A 98 -1.61 15.99 -29.02
N ASN A 99 -2.19 15.03 -28.31
CA ASN A 99 -2.78 15.25 -26.99
C ASN A 99 -1.67 15.09 -25.96
N CYS A 100 -1.28 16.17 -25.30
CA CYS A 100 -0.09 16.22 -24.46
C CYS A 100 -0.41 16.73 -23.06
N ALA A 101 0.43 16.33 -22.11
CA ALA A 101 0.62 17.02 -20.84
C ALA A 101 1.78 18.00 -20.96
N ALA A 102 1.55 19.29 -20.83
CA ALA A 102 2.61 20.24 -20.63
C ALA A 102 3.10 20.14 -19.17
N VAL A 103 4.34 19.67 -19.00
CA VAL A 103 4.99 19.57 -17.69
C VAL A 103 5.94 20.71 -17.52
N PHE A 104 5.72 21.53 -16.50
CA PHE A 104 6.50 22.74 -16.27
C PHE A 104 6.66 23.04 -14.78
N SER A 105 7.71 23.78 -14.45
CA SER A 105 8.02 24.24 -13.11
C SER A 105 8.96 25.44 -13.17
N ARG A 106 8.88 26.35 -12.21
CA ARG A 106 9.83 27.49 -12.05
C ARG A 106 10.08 28.27 -13.35
N GLY A 107 9.02 28.58 -14.09
CA GLY A 107 9.12 29.33 -15.34
C GLY A 107 9.68 28.56 -16.54
N VAL A 108 9.86 27.21 -16.44
CA VAL A 108 10.46 26.39 -17.49
C VAL A 108 9.51 25.27 -17.93
N LEU A 109 9.29 25.15 -19.25
CA LEU A 109 8.66 23.98 -19.85
C LEU A 109 9.67 22.84 -19.90
N LEU A 110 9.41 21.76 -19.17
CA LEU A 110 10.33 20.63 -18.99
C LEU A 110 10.11 19.53 -20.04
N GLY A 111 8.86 19.26 -20.39
CA GLY A 111 8.52 18.18 -21.32
C GLY A 111 7.07 18.22 -21.78
N LEU A 112 6.77 17.41 -22.81
CA LEU A 112 5.45 17.30 -23.41
C LEU A 112 5.03 15.84 -23.56
N PRO A 113 4.94 15.04 -22.47
CA PRO A 113 4.41 13.68 -22.55
C PRO A 113 3.12 13.63 -23.39
N ALA A 114 3.11 12.80 -24.43
CA ALA A 114 2.01 12.70 -25.36
C ALA A 114 1.29 11.37 -25.19
N LYS A 115 -0.03 11.39 -25.35
CA LYS A 115 -0.89 10.20 -25.30
C LYS A 115 -0.42 9.16 -26.29
N GLN A 116 -0.14 7.93 -25.82
CA GLN A 116 0.36 6.84 -26.64
C GLN A 116 -0.78 6.03 -27.26
N HIS A 117 -1.88 5.88 -26.53
CA HIS A 117 -3.04 5.09 -26.95
C HIS A 117 -4.24 6.03 -27.17
N ILE A 118 -4.62 6.18 -28.41
CA ILE A 118 -5.73 7.09 -28.80
C ILE A 118 -7.01 6.28 -28.92
N PRO A 119 -8.02 6.46 -28.02
CA PRO A 119 -9.27 5.74 -28.13
C PRO A 119 -10.08 6.21 -29.34
N ASN A 120 -10.65 5.23 -30.08
CA ASN A 120 -11.54 5.49 -31.20
C ASN A 120 -12.57 4.37 -31.31
N TYR A 121 -13.30 4.16 -30.23
CA TYR A 121 -14.36 3.19 -30.08
C TYR A 121 -15.48 3.77 -29.20
N SER A 122 -16.69 3.19 -29.30
CA SER A 122 -17.89 3.63 -28.59
C SER A 122 -18.12 5.13 -28.75
N GLU A 123 -18.08 5.91 -27.67
CA GLU A 123 -18.27 7.35 -27.60
C GLU A 123 -17.02 8.18 -27.94
N PHE A 124 -15.83 7.53 -28.06
CA PHE A 124 -14.57 8.22 -28.31
C PHE A 124 -14.22 8.35 -29.79
N TYR A 125 -13.81 9.54 -30.23
CA TYR A 125 -13.47 9.88 -31.63
C TYR A 125 -12.11 10.57 -31.76
N GLU A 126 -11.18 10.30 -30.85
CA GLU A 126 -9.91 11.05 -30.76
C GLU A 126 -9.00 10.91 -31.97
N LEU A 127 -8.97 9.75 -32.64
CA LEU A 127 -8.18 9.55 -33.89
C LEU A 127 -8.59 10.50 -35.02
N ARG A 128 -9.76 11.12 -34.95
CA ARG A 128 -10.16 12.17 -35.89
C ARG A 128 -9.26 13.40 -35.78
N HIS A 129 -8.72 13.66 -34.61
CA HIS A 129 -8.02 14.90 -34.27
C HIS A 129 -6.54 14.66 -33.91
N PHE A 130 -6.23 13.62 -33.18
CA PHE A 130 -4.92 13.40 -32.57
C PHE A 130 -4.19 12.18 -33.14
N SER A 131 -2.87 12.29 -33.19
CA SER A 131 -1.94 11.20 -33.48
C SER A 131 -1.34 10.64 -32.19
N PRO A 132 -1.04 9.34 -32.12
CA PRO A 132 -0.27 8.75 -31.02
C PRO A 132 1.10 9.40 -30.88
N ALA A 133 1.66 9.38 -29.67
CA ALA A 133 3.03 9.85 -29.40
C ALA A 133 4.02 9.28 -30.45
N PRO A 134 4.90 10.12 -31.04
CA PRO A 134 5.81 9.66 -32.08
C PRO A 134 6.86 8.68 -31.54
N GLU A 135 7.25 7.71 -32.35
CA GLU A 135 8.29 6.73 -32.03
C GLU A 135 9.67 7.37 -31.71
N SER A 136 9.91 8.56 -32.23
CA SER A 136 11.15 9.32 -31.92
C SER A 136 11.27 9.78 -30.49
N GLY A 137 10.17 9.72 -29.71
CA GLY A 137 10.11 10.23 -28.34
C GLY A 137 10.22 11.75 -28.19
N MET A 138 10.21 12.51 -29.29
CA MET A 138 10.47 13.96 -29.28
C MET A 138 9.41 14.72 -30.07
N LEU A 139 8.97 15.85 -29.53
CA LEU A 139 8.12 16.84 -30.22
C LEU A 139 8.84 18.18 -30.34
N ARG A 140 8.69 18.82 -31.50
CA ARG A 140 9.16 20.20 -31.69
C ARG A 140 8.03 21.18 -31.41
N TYR A 141 8.24 22.05 -30.42
CA TYR A 141 7.26 23.06 -30.04
C TYR A 141 7.92 24.39 -29.69
N ALA A 142 7.33 25.50 -30.08
CA ALA A 142 7.84 26.86 -29.83
C ALA A 142 9.31 27.12 -30.24
N GLY A 143 9.88 26.30 -31.11
CA GLY A 143 11.27 26.40 -31.59
C GLY A 143 12.21 25.33 -31.02
N ASP A 144 11.86 24.73 -29.90
CA ASP A 144 12.67 23.76 -29.17
C ASP A 144 12.14 22.31 -29.31
N TRP A 145 12.94 21.34 -28.85
CA TRP A 145 12.59 19.93 -28.81
C TRP A 145 12.32 19.48 -27.37
N TYR A 146 11.23 18.77 -27.16
CA TYR A 146 10.80 18.27 -25.86
C TYR A 146 10.59 16.76 -25.89
N GLY A 147 11.00 16.08 -24.82
CA GLY A 147 10.68 14.67 -24.60
C GLY A 147 9.16 14.48 -24.45
N CYS A 148 8.62 13.46 -25.17
CA CYS A 148 7.18 13.22 -25.21
C CYS A 148 6.77 11.76 -25.01
N ARG A 149 7.73 10.87 -24.97
CA ARG A 149 7.51 9.42 -24.76
C ARG A 149 8.68 8.87 -23.96
N ASP A 150 8.37 7.99 -23.02
CA ASP A 150 9.35 7.32 -22.16
C ASP A 150 10.32 8.32 -21.47
N VAL A 151 9.74 9.39 -20.90
CA VAL A 151 10.45 10.43 -20.16
C VAL A 151 9.98 10.47 -18.72
N VAL A 152 10.91 10.70 -17.79
CA VAL A 152 10.63 10.89 -16.36
C VAL A 152 11.30 12.18 -15.87
N PHE A 153 10.70 12.79 -14.86
CA PHE A 153 11.13 14.08 -14.29
C PHE A 153 11.69 13.83 -12.89
N GLU A 154 12.97 14.08 -12.69
CA GLU A 154 13.62 13.90 -11.39
C GLU A 154 13.56 15.21 -10.59
N LEU A 155 12.79 15.22 -9.49
CA LEU A 155 12.59 16.38 -8.62
C LEU A 155 13.60 16.41 -7.47
N ALA A 156 13.91 15.25 -6.93
CA ALA A 156 14.87 15.04 -5.85
C ALA A 156 15.29 13.56 -5.85
N PRO A 157 16.33 13.17 -5.11
CA PRO A 157 16.63 11.76 -4.90
C PRO A 157 15.40 10.98 -4.45
N ASP A 158 15.14 9.87 -5.12
CA ASP A 158 13.97 8.98 -4.91
C ASP A 158 12.60 9.59 -5.32
N VAL A 159 12.53 10.85 -5.74
CA VAL A 159 11.29 11.53 -6.18
C VAL A 159 11.34 11.75 -7.69
N THR A 160 10.87 10.76 -8.43
CA THR A 160 10.82 10.78 -9.89
C THR A 160 9.38 10.63 -10.36
N VAL A 161 8.98 11.48 -11.30
CA VAL A 161 7.61 11.61 -11.80
C VAL A 161 7.52 11.11 -13.23
N GLY A 162 6.58 10.19 -13.49
CA GLY A 162 6.18 9.78 -14.82
C GLY A 162 4.78 10.31 -15.15
N VAL A 163 4.50 10.56 -16.44
CA VAL A 163 3.21 11.12 -16.88
C VAL A 163 2.63 10.30 -18.01
N GLU A 164 1.36 9.94 -17.92
CA GLU A 164 0.57 9.30 -18.97
C GLU A 164 -0.82 9.95 -19.08
N ILE A 165 -1.57 9.67 -20.13
CA ILE A 165 -2.82 10.40 -20.40
C ILE A 165 -3.98 9.42 -20.62
N CYS A 166 -4.96 9.50 -19.75
CA CYS A 166 -6.31 8.90 -19.82
C CYS A 166 -6.29 7.44 -20.26
N GLU A 167 -6.56 7.15 -21.55
CA GLU A 167 -6.62 5.80 -22.14
C GLU A 167 -5.36 4.97 -21.89
N ASP A 168 -4.22 5.63 -21.73
CA ASP A 168 -2.96 4.94 -21.51
C ASP A 168 -3.00 4.00 -20.31
N VAL A 169 -3.76 4.30 -19.25
CA VAL A 169 -3.89 3.40 -18.08
C VAL A 169 -4.89 2.26 -18.30
N TRP A 170 -5.79 2.37 -19.31
CA TRP A 170 -6.84 1.39 -19.54
C TRP A 170 -6.40 0.22 -20.44
N VAL A 171 -5.28 0.36 -21.14
CA VAL A 171 -4.74 -0.67 -22.02
C VAL A 171 -4.05 -1.80 -21.22
N ALA A 172 -3.80 -2.92 -21.89
CA ALA A 172 -3.19 -4.09 -21.27
C ALA A 172 -1.73 -3.86 -20.83
N ASP A 173 -1.00 -3.00 -21.55
CA ASP A 173 0.38 -2.61 -21.27
C ASP A 173 0.50 -1.08 -21.21
N PRO A 174 0.16 -0.48 -20.07
CA PRO A 174 0.20 0.96 -19.88
C PRO A 174 1.62 1.53 -19.94
N PRO A 175 1.83 2.75 -20.49
CA PRO A 175 3.12 3.44 -20.44
C PRO A 175 3.70 3.57 -19.05
N SER A 176 2.85 3.74 -18.03
CA SER A 176 3.27 3.79 -16.61
C SER A 176 4.08 2.58 -16.16
N VAL A 177 3.97 1.42 -16.82
CA VAL A 177 4.83 0.24 -16.55
C VAL A 177 6.28 0.56 -16.91
N THR A 178 6.51 1.12 -18.11
CA THR A 178 7.84 1.56 -18.57
C THR A 178 8.37 2.70 -17.71
N LEU A 179 7.52 3.69 -17.40
CA LEU A 179 7.89 4.83 -16.57
C LEU A 179 8.30 4.41 -15.14
N ALA A 180 7.57 3.47 -14.53
CA ALA A 180 7.90 2.95 -13.20
C ALA A 180 9.21 2.15 -13.20
N LYS A 181 9.46 1.34 -14.25
CA LYS A 181 10.76 0.67 -14.45
C LYS A 181 11.89 1.65 -14.73
N GLY A 182 11.59 2.76 -15.40
CA GLY A 182 12.51 3.88 -15.63
C GLY A 182 12.78 4.74 -14.39
N GLY A 183 12.28 4.33 -13.21
CA GLY A 183 12.55 4.96 -11.93
C GLY A 183 11.40 5.79 -11.36
N ALA A 184 10.30 6.03 -12.10
CA ALA A 184 9.20 6.85 -11.58
C ALA A 184 8.58 6.24 -10.30
N THR A 185 8.63 7.00 -9.22
CA THR A 185 7.99 6.67 -7.93
C THR A 185 6.59 7.25 -7.82
N VAL A 186 6.31 8.29 -8.61
CA VAL A 186 4.99 8.92 -8.71
C VAL A 186 4.56 8.97 -10.18
N LEU A 187 3.34 8.54 -10.45
CA LEU A 187 2.73 8.53 -11.77
C LEU A 187 1.56 9.51 -11.80
N LEU A 188 1.55 10.40 -12.77
CA LEU A 188 0.47 11.36 -13.00
C LEU A 188 -0.34 10.90 -14.23
N ASN A 189 -1.65 10.91 -14.11
CA ASN A 189 -2.55 10.66 -15.22
C ASN A 189 -3.54 11.82 -15.38
N LEU A 190 -3.49 12.44 -16.54
CA LEU A 190 -4.41 13.48 -16.95
C LEU A 190 -5.56 12.85 -17.71
N SER A 191 -6.77 12.89 -17.19
CA SER A 191 -7.92 12.22 -17.79
C SER A 191 -9.04 13.16 -18.16
N CYS A 192 -9.80 12.73 -19.15
CA CYS A 192 -11.13 13.22 -19.45
C CYS A 192 -12.03 12.00 -19.65
N SER A 193 -12.34 11.34 -18.54
CA SER A 193 -13.04 10.07 -18.53
C SER A 193 -14.53 10.31 -18.30
N ASP A 194 -15.36 9.81 -19.21
CA ASP A 194 -16.81 9.80 -19.03
C ASP A 194 -17.21 8.89 -17.87
N GLU A 195 -18.43 9.13 -17.33
CA GLU A 195 -18.99 8.27 -16.29
C GLU A 195 -20.18 7.48 -16.82
N ILE A 196 -20.10 6.18 -16.61
CA ILE A 196 -21.23 5.26 -16.78
C ILE A 196 -21.43 4.46 -15.48
N ILE A 197 -22.62 3.91 -15.28
CA ILE A 197 -22.96 3.20 -14.05
C ILE A 197 -21.95 2.07 -13.76
N GLY A 198 -21.26 2.19 -12.62
CA GLY A 198 -20.25 1.22 -12.17
C GLY A 198 -18.81 1.54 -12.56
N LYS A 199 -18.56 2.49 -13.46
CA LYS A 199 -17.21 2.82 -13.92
C LYS A 199 -16.34 3.44 -12.82
N ALA A 200 -16.91 4.25 -11.94
CA ALA A 200 -16.19 4.85 -10.81
C ALA A 200 -15.59 3.78 -9.89
N GLN A 201 -16.33 2.71 -9.58
CA GLN A 201 -15.80 1.60 -8.78
C GLN A 201 -14.69 0.84 -9.53
N TYR A 202 -14.90 0.55 -10.81
CA TYR A 202 -13.89 -0.11 -11.63
C TYR A 202 -12.61 0.73 -11.73
N ARG A 203 -12.72 2.05 -11.99
CA ARG A 203 -11.61 3.00 -12.02
C ARG A 203 -10.83 2.99 -10.71
N ARG A 204 -11.53 3.07 -9.57
CA ARG A 204 -10.91 3.02 -8.23
C ARG A 204 -10.13 1.72 -8.01
N ASP A 205 -10.71 0.58 -8.32
CA ASP A 205 -10.08 -0.72 -8.13
C ASP A 205 -8.88 -0.90 -9.07
N MET A 206 -9.01 -0.51 -10.33
CA MET A 206 -7.94 -0.53 -11.33
C MET A 206 -6.74 0.30 -10.87
N LEU A 207 -6.94 1.57 -10.52
CA LEU A 207 -5.85 2.47 -10.13
C LEU A 207 -5.17 2.02 -8.82
N ARG A 208 -5.95 1.55 -7.85
CA ARG A 208 -5.38 0.96 -6.63
C ARG A 208 -4.49 -0.24 -6.94
N MET A 209 -4.99 -1.20 -7.70
CA MET A 209 -4.24 -2.41 -8.06
C MET A 209 -3.02 -2.08 -8.92
N HIS A 210 -3.15 -1.11 -9.83
CA HIS A 210 -2.05 -0.67 -10.68
C HIS A 210 -0.94 -0.02 -9.87
N SER A 211 -1.27 0.92 -8.98
CA SER A 211 -0.29 1.54 -8.07
C SER A 211 0.44 0.52 -7.20
N GLY A 212 -0.27 -0.51 -6.70
CA GLY A 212 0.31 -1.60 -5.92
C GLY A 212 1.25 -2.49 -6.73
N ARG A 213 0.87 -2.81 -7.98
CA ARG A 213 1.72 -3.61 -8.89
C ARG A 213 3.00 -2.89 -9.27
N LEU A 214 2.95 -1.57 -9.42
CA LEU A 214 4.09 -0.73 -9.81
C LEU A 214 4.91 -0.23 -8.61
N LEU A 215 4.48 -0.51 -7.37
CA LEU A 215 5.09 0.04 -6.15
C LEU A 215 5.34 1.55 -6.30
N ALA A 216 4.29 2.25 -6.71
CA ALA A 216 4.30 3.68 -7.01
C ALA A 216 3.08 4.37 -6.44
N ALA A 217 3.17 5.69 -6.27
CA ALA A 217 1.98 6.52 -6.13
C ALA A 217 1.36 6.79 -7.51
N TYR A 218 0.05 6.96 -7.55
CA TYR A 218 -0.69 7.25 -8.77
C TYR A 218 -1.68 8.38 -8.51
N VAL A 219 -1.50 9.50 -9.22
CA VAL A 219 -2.30 10.72 -9.12
C VAL A 219 -3.13 10.85 -10.39
N TYR A 220 -4.43 10.72 -10.27
CA TYR A 220 -5.36 10.73 -11.39
C TYR A 220 -6.25 11.97 -11.28
N ALA A 221 -6.18 12.85 -12.27
CA ALA A 221 -7.00 14.04 -12.37
C ALA A 221 -8.00 13.90 -13.53
N ASP A 222 -9.27 14.14 -13.28
CA ASP A 222 -10.33 13.91 -14.25
C ASP A 222 -11.13 15.20 -14.56
N SER A 223 -11.53 15.34 -15.83
CA SER A 223 -12.42 16.41 -16.25
C SER A 223 -13.81 16.22 -15.64
N GLY A 224 -14.46 17.34 -15.33
CA GLY A 224 -15.77 17.37 -14.71
C GLY A 224 -16.72 18.31 -15.40
N PHE A 225 -17.19 19.28 -14.66
CA PHE A 225 -18.19 20.21 -15.13
C PHE A 225 -17.64 21.15 -16.22
N GLY A 226 -18.46 21.47 -17.23
CA GLY A 226 -18.15 22.45 -18.26
C GLY A 226 -17.88 21.87 -19.66
N GLU A 227 -17.50 20.62 -19.78
CA GLU A 227 -17.37 19.94 -21.06
C GLU A 227 -18.74 19.72 -21.75
N SER A 228 -18.77 19.56 -23.07
CA SER A 228 -19.99 19.29 -23.81
C SER A 228 -20.59 17.93 -23.43
N THR A 229 -21.89 17.88 -23.24
CA THR A 229 -22.62 16.66 -22.86
C THR A 229 -23.36 16.02 -24.06
N THR A 230 -22.86 16.17 -25.27
CA THR A 230 -23.51 15.62 -26.47
C THR A 230 -23.54 14.07 -26.39
N ASP A 231 -22.42 13.44 -26.12
CA ASP A 231 -22.29 11.98 -26.07
C ASP A 231 -21.86 11.45 -24.69
N MET A 232 -21.20 12.28 -23.87
CA MET A 232 -20.54 11.89 -22.62
C MET A 232 -20.90 12.83 -21.48
N ILE A 233 -20.84 12.32 -20.24
CA ILE A 233 -20.83 13.11 -19.00
C ILE A 233 -19.55 12.75 -18.27
N PHE A 234 -18.72 13.73 -17.96
CA PHE A 234 -17.42 13.53 -17.35
C PHE A 234 -17.52 13.44 -15.82
N ALA A 235 -16.69 12.56 -15.26
CA ALA A 235 -16.83 12.12 -13.88
C ALA A 235 -16.33 13.15 -12.85
N GLY A 236 -15.31 13.95 -13.18
CA GLY A 236 -14.62 14.78 -12.18
C GLY A 236 -14.02 13.96 -11.03
N HIS A 237 -13.71 12.69 -11.30
CA HIS A 237 -13.31 11.72 -10.29
C HIS A 237 -11.81 11.70 -10.09
N ASN A 238 -11.30 12.56 -9.22
CA ASN A 238 -9.89 12.61 -8.85
C ASN A 238 -9.56 11.51 -7.83
N LEU A 239 -8.43 10.82 -8.04
CA LEU A 239 -7.98 9.74 -7.16
C LEU A 239 -6.48 9.87 -6.89
N ILE A 240 -6.09 9.64 -5.66
CA ILE A 240 -4.67 9.52 -5.27
C ILE A 240 -4.48 8.18 -4.58
N CYS A 241 -3.69 7.31 -5.21
CA CYS A 241 -3.37 5.97 -4.72
C CYS A 241 -1.88 5.85 -4.40
N GLU A 242 -1.52 4.96 -3.48
CA GLU A 242 -0.14 4.65 -3.10
C GLU A 242 -0.04 3.16 -2.78
N ASN A 243 0.80 2.45 -3.51
CA ASN A 243 1.09 1.03 -3.25
C ASN A 243 -0.16 0.19 -2.92
N GLY A 244 -1.20 0.30 -3.75
CA GLY A 244 -2.46 -0.45 -3.62
C GLY A 244 -3.48 0.14 -2.65
N SER A 245 -3.15 1.22 -1.97
CA SER A 245 -4.06 1.92 -1.07
C SER A 245 -4.63 3.18 -1.71
N LEU A 246 -5.92 3.45 -1.52
CA LEU A 246 -6.52 4.74 -1.84
C LEU A 246 -6.19 5.70 -0.69
N LEU A 247 -5.51 6.80 -1.00
CA LEU A 247 -5.20 7.85 -0.03
C LEU A 247 -6.34 8.85 0.08
N ASN A 248 -6.84 9.30 -1.06
CA ASN A 248 -7.96 10.24 -1.14
C ASN A 248 -8.66 10.15 -2.50
N GLU A 249 -9.92 10.56 -2.55
CA GLU A 249 -10.71 10.68 -3.78
C GLU A 249 -11.71 11.84 -3.67
N SER A 250 -12.09 12.41 -4.82
CA SER A 250 -13.18 13.40 -4.88
C SER A 250 -14.54 12.71 -4.93
N ASP A 251 -15.57 13.46 -4.58
CA ASP A 251 -16.93 13.08 -4.98
C ASP A 251 -17.09 13.20 -6.51
N LEU A 252 -17.95 12.36 -7.07
CA LEU A 252 -18.27 12.42 -8.50
C LEU A 252 -18.99 13.75 -8.84
N PHE A 253 -18.72 14.25 -10.04
CA PHE A 253 -19.35 15.45 -10.61
C PHE A 253 -19.06 16.71 -9.80
N THR A 254 -17.91 16.78 -9.15
CA THR A 254 -17.45 17.96 -8.40
C THR A 254 -16.16 18.51 -8.99
N ASN A 255 -16.03 19.86 -8.95
CA ASN A 255 -14.78 20.54 -9.28
C ASN A 255 -14.03 20.89 -7.99
N GLY A 256 -12.72 20.98 -8.06
CA GLY A 256 -11.85 21.30 -6.91
C GLY A 256 -10.56 20.53 -6.90
N ILE A 257 -9.85 20.58 -5.79
CA ILE A 257 -8.56 19.87 -5.61
C ILE A 257 -8.73 18.76 -4.59
N THR A 258 -8.20 17.58 -4.94
CA THR A 258 -8.01 16.43 -4.06
C THR A 258 -6.54 16.34 -3.69
N TYR A 259 -6.22 16.37 -2.41
CA TYR A 259 -4.85 16.35 -1.90
C TYR A 259 -4.48 14.96 -1.37
N GLY A 260 -3.19 14.61 -1.47
CA GLY A 260 -2.64 13.39 -0.87
C GLY A 260 -1.19 13.56 -0.47
N ASP A 261 -0.85 13.11 0.72
CA ASP A 261 0.52 13.03 1.21
C ASP A 261 1.08 11.65 0.84
N ILE A 262 2.10 11.62 -0.02
CA ILE A 262 2.69 10.39 -0.57
C ILE A 262 3.96 10.05 0.21
N ASP A 263 4.06 8.83 0.71
CA ASP A 263 5.23 8.29 1.39
C ASP A 263 6.20 7.64 0.37
N VAL A 264 7.05 8.47 -0.23
CA VAL A 264 7.99 8.04 -1.27
C VAL A 264 9.07 7.12 -0.69
N GLU A 265 9.53 7.37 0.53
CA GLU A 265 10.53 6.52 1.17
C GLU A 265 10.01 5.09 1.32
N ARG A 266 8.77 4.92 1.72
CA ARG A 266 8.10 3.61 1.78
C ARG A 266 8.06 2.93 0.42
N LEU A 267 7.72 3.65 -0.65
CA LEU A 267 7.68 3.09 -2.01
C LEU A 267 9.05 2.54 -2.43
N VAL A 268 10.10 3.31 -2.18
CA VAL A 268 11.48 2.91 -2.48
C VAL A 268 11.91 1.71 -1.63
N GLN A 269 11.57 1.68 -0.35
CA GLN A 269 11.85 0.54 0.52
C GLN A 269 11.11 -0.72 0.07
N GLU A 270 9.86 -0.63 -0.35
CA GLU A 270 9.11 -1.78 -0.88
C GLU A 270 9.73 -2.30 -2.18
N ARG A 271 10.19 -1.43 -3.09
CA ARG A 271 10.96 -1.84 -4.28
C ARG A 271 12.26 -2.57 -3.91
N ARG A 272 13.03 -2.06 -2.95
CA ARG A 272 14.27 -2.71 -2.45
C ARG A 272 14.03 -4.08 -1.80
N ARG A 273 12.88 -4.28 -1.18
CA ARG A 273 12.49 -5.57 -0.57
C ARG A 273 12.11 -6.62 -1.60
N MET A 274 11.62 -6.21 -2.77
CA MET A 274 11.17 -7.12 -3.82
C MET A 274 12.33 -7.48 -4.75
N ASN A 275 12.90 -8.66 -4.57
CA ASN A 275 14.00 -9.17 -5.40
C ASN A 275 13.62 -9.40 -6.89
N THR A 276 12.35 -9.30 -7.23
CA THR A 276 11.83 -9.36 -8.60
C THR A 276 11.64 -7.98 -9.22
N TRP A 277 11.82 -6.90 -8.45
CA TRP A 277 11.81 -5.54 -8.96
C TRP A 277 13.21 -5.18 -9.46
N GLN A 278 13.28 -4.58 -10.65
CA GLN A 278 14.53 -4.04 -11.21
C GLN A 278 14.19 -2.76 -11.97
N ASP A 279 14.93 -1.70 -11.67
CA ASP A 279 14.90 -0.49 -12.49
C ASP A 279 15.66 -0.77 -13.79
N GLU A 280 15.14 -0.23 -14.89
CA GLU A 280 15.69 -0.40 -16.24
C GLU A 280 15.98 0.99 -16.82
N PRO A 281 17.10 1.22 -17.53
CA PRO A 281 17.40 2.51 -18.14
C PRO A 281 16.61 2.68 -19.48
N VAL A 282 15.29 2.66 -19.36
CA VAL A 282 14.35 2.69 -20.51
C VAL A 282 13.72 4.05 -20.74
N CYS A 283 13.95 5.00 -19.82
CA CYS A 283 13.42 6.37 -19.90
C CYS A 283 14.54 7.39 -19.94
N ASP A 284 14.31 8.49 -20.67
CA ASP A 284 15.12 9.70 -20.57
C ASP A 284 14.77 10.44 -19.27
N ILE A 285 15.78 10.81 -18.50
CA ILE A 285 15.62 11.54 -17.25
C ILE A 285 15.76 13.03 -17.51
N ILE A 286 14.72 13.78 -17.19
CA ILE A 286 14.72 15.25 -17.28
C ILE A 286 14.91 15.80 -15.87
N ASP A 287 15.94 16.64 -15.70
CA ASP A 287 16.19 17.35 -14.45
C ASP A 287 15.08 18.39 -14.21
N ALA A 288 14.34 18.15 -13.15
CA ALA A 288 13.27 19.01 -12.63
C ALA A 288 13.53 19.36 -11.17
N SER A 289 14.78 19.32 -10.74
CA SER A 289 15.21 19.50 -9.35
C SER A 289 14.58 20.73 -8.71
N MET A 290 13.95 20.53 -7.57
CA MET A 290 13.33 21.58 -6.77
C MET A 290 13.53 21.35 -5.28
N ASP A 291 13.39 22.42 -4.50
CA ASP A 291 13.32 22.30 -3.07
C ASP A 291 11.96 21.68 -2.67
N LEU A 292 12.03 20.60 -1.91
CA LEU A 292 10.84 19.97 -1.34
C LEU A 292 10.73 20.38 0.13
N PRO A 293 9.92 21.39 0.46
CA PRO A 293 9.82 21.90 1.81
C PRO A 293 9.29 20.84 2.76
N GLU A 294 9.65 20.96 4.03
CA GLU A 294 9.09 20.14 5.11
C GLU A 294 7.66 20.60 5.41
N PHE A 295 6.76 19.65 5.53
CA PHE A 295 5.39 19.90 5.98
C PHE A 295 4.95 18.85 7.00
N GLU A 296 3.92 19.16 7.77
CA GLU A 296 3.29 18.18 8.66
C GLU A 296 2.27 17.36 7.84
N THR A 297 2.50 16.04 7.79
CA THR A 297 1.57 15.14 7.09
C THR A 297 0.21 15.10 7.78
N THR A 298 -0.84 15.09 6.97
CA THR A 298 -2.22 14.87 7.42
C THR A 298 -2.55 13.40 7.64
N ARG A 299 -1.64 12.50 7.27
CA ARG A 299 -1.82 11.05 7.42
C ARG A 299 -1.82 10.64 8.88
N THR A 300 -2.86 9.96 9.30
CA THR A 300 -2.94 9.38 10.63
C THR A 300 -2.31 7.99 10.63
N ALA A 301 -1.22 7.82 11.37
CA ALA A 301 -0.66 6.50 11.63
C ALA A 301 -1.62 5.70 12.53
N TYR A 302 -2.12 4.58 12.02
CA TYR A 302 -2.96 3.69 12.83
C TYR A 302 -2.08 2.86 13.78
N PRO A 303 -2.29 2.94 15.10
CA PRO A 303 -1.37 2.33 16.08
C PRO A 303 -1.43 0.79 16.12
N TYR A 304 -2.43 0.18 15.47
CA TYR A 304 -2.61 -1.27 15.43
C TYR A 304 -2.57 -1.80 13.98
N PRO A 305 -1.41 -1.80 13.30
CA PRO A 305 -1.31 -2.07 11.86
C PRO A 305 -1.80 -3.47 11.45
N PHE A 306 -1.84 -4.42 12.39
CA PHE A 306 -2.29 -5.79 12.14
C PHE A 306 -3.78 -6.02 12.39
N VAL A 307 -4.45 -5.09 13.08
CA VAL A 307 -5.86 -5.22 13.48
C VAL A 307 -6.72 -4.37 12.53
N PRO A 308 -7.64 -4.95 11.76
CA PRO A 308 -8.60 -4.18 10.97
C PRO A 308 -9.41 -3.23 11.83
N LYS A 309 -9.79 -2.08 11.23
CA LYS A 309 -10.66 -1.10 11.90
C LYS A 309 -12.12 -1.53 11.90
N ASP A 310 -12.53 -2.27 10.89
CA ASP A 310 -13.89 -2.79 10.73
C ASP A 310 -14.05 -4.14 11.41
N ASP A 311 -15.14 -4.33 12.17
CA ASP A 311 -15.38 -5.54 12.94
C ASP A 311 -15.65 -6.77 12.07
N ALA A 312 -16.27 -6.62 10.90
CA ALA A 312 -16.53 -7.71 9.97
C ALA A 312 -15.20 -8.19 9.32
N ASP A 313 -14.35 -7.26 8.92
CA ASP A 313 -13.00 -7.55 8.43
C ASP A 313 -12.14 -8.21 9.50
N LEU A 314 -12.24 -7.76 10.75
CA LEU A 314 -11.53 -8.35 11.88
C LEU A 314 -11.97 -9.81 12.13
N SER A 315 -13.27 -10.07 12.13
CA SER A 315 -13.81 -11.44 12.30
C SER A 315 -13.34 -12.37 11.18
N ALA A 316 -13.48 -11.93 9.92
CA ALA A 316 -13.03 -12.70 8.76
C ALA A 316 -11.52 -12.98 8.78
N ARG A 317 -10.73 -12.00 9.21
CA ARG A 317 -9.28 -12.14 9.37
C ARG A 317 -8.93 -13.14 10.47
N CYS A 318 -9.55 -13.04 11.65
CA CYS A 318 -9.32 -13.97 12.74
C CYS A 318 -9.68 -15.41 12.37
N GLU A 319 -10.82 -15.63 11.71
CA GLU A 319 -11.20 -16.95 11.20
C GLU A 319 -10.17 -17.50 10.21
N THR A 320 -9.67 -16.66 9.30
CA THR A 320 -8.65 -17.04 8.32
C THR A 320 -7.34 -17.41 9.01
N ILE A 321 -6.90 -16.62 10.00
CA ILE A 321 -5.69 -16.91 10.78
C ILE A 321 -5.82 -18.26 11.49
N LEU A 322 -6.92 -18.53 12.19
CA LEU A 322 -7.15 -19.81 12.86
C LEU A 322 -7.12 -21.00 11.88
N LYS A 323 -7.73 -20.86 10.71
CA LYS A 323 -7.66 -21.88 9.65
C LYS A 323 -6.24 -22.12 9.15
N MET A 324 -5.47 -21.04 8.92
CA MET A 324 -4.07 -21.14 8.48
C MET A 324 -3.21 -21.86 9.52
N GLN A 325 -3.30 -21.47 10.80
CA GLN A 325 -2.57 -22.09 11.90
C GLN A 325 -2.93 -23.59 12.03
N ALA A 326 -4.23 -23.91 12.05
CA ALA A 326 -4.71 -25.27 12.17
C ALA A 326 -4.30 -26.15 10.98
N THR A 327 -4.38 -25.62 9.75
CA THR A 327 -3.96 -26.33 8.54
C THR A 327 -2.45 -26.62 8.56
N GLY A 328 -1.63 -25.65 8.97
CA GLY A 328 -0.19 -25.83 9.09
C GLY A 328 0.17 -26.95 10.07
N LEU A 329 -0.45 -26.94 11.26
CA LEU A 329 -0.23 -27.97 12.26
C LEU A 329 -0.77 -29.33 11.78
N ALA A 330 -1.98 -29.39 11.22
CA ALA A 330 -2.55 -30.63 10.69
C ALA A 330 -1.65 -31.27 9.62
N THR A 331 -1.14 -30.44 8.71
CA THR A 331 -0.18 -30.91 7.67
C THR A 331 1.08 -31.52 8.30
N ARG A 332 1.65 -30.87 9.32
CA ARG A 332 2.82 -31.37 10.04
C ARG A 332 2.53 -32.69 10.75
N LEU A 333 1.43 -32.76 11.53
CA LEU A 333 1.02 -33.97 12.25
C LEU A 333 0.77 -35.16 11.29
N LYS A 334 0.10 -34.90 10.18
CA LYS A 334 -0.15 -35.91 9.14
C LYS A 334 1.15 -36.41 8.51
N HIS A 335 2.06 -35.50 8.17
CA HIS A 335 3.34 -35.84 7.54
C HIS A 335 4.21 -36.76 8.41
N ILE A 336 4.30 -36.46 9.71
CA ILE A 336 5.12 -37.25 10.66
C ILE A 336 4.36 -38.44 11.26
N GLY A 337 3.10 -38.63 10.90
CA GLY A 337 2.24 -39.72 11.45
C GLY A 337 1.93 -39.57 12.95
N CYS A 338 2.05 -38.36 13.51
CA CYS A 338 1.90 -38.10 14.94
C CYS A 338 0.43 -37.93 15.34
N LYS A 339 0.05 -38.55 16.44
CA LYS A 339 -1.31 -38.51 16.97
C LYS A 339 -1.40 -37.92 18.38
N THR A 340 -0.30 -37.37 18.88
CA THR A 340 -0.20 -36.76 20.21
C THR A 340 0.42 -35.38 20.11
N ALA A 341 -0.22 -34.39 20.71
CA ALA A 341 0.33 -33.03 20.85
C ALA A 341 0.43 -32.68 22.34
N VAL A 342 1.54 -32.12 22.76
CA VAL A 342 1.79 -31.71 24.16
C VAL A 342 1.89 -30.20 24.21
N ILE A 343 1.12 -29.58 25.13
CA ILE A 343 1.01 -28.11 25.25
C ILE A 343 1.18 -27.71 26.71
N GLY A 344 2.09 -26.79 26.99
CA GLY A 344 2.14 -26.10 28.27
C GLY A 344 0.96 -25.13 28.42
N LEU A 345 0.02 -25.41 29.27
CA LEU A 345 -1.21 -24.60 29.45
C LEU A 345 -1.12 -23.74 30.70
N SER A 346 -0.74 -22.48 30.53
CA SER A 346 -0.63 -21.51 31.63
C SER A 346 -1.96 -20.87 32.05
N GLY A 347 -2.99 -20.97 31.20
CA GLY A 347 -4.25 -20.22 31.33
C GLY A 347 -4.17 -18.78 30.82
N GLY A 348 -3.07 -18.40 30.16
CA GLY A 348 -2.92 -17.14 29.44
C GLY A 348 -3.42 -17.23 27.99
N LEU A 349 -3.54 -16.07 27.32
CA LEU A 349 -4.10 -15.95 25.96
C LEU A 349 -3.34 -16.80 24.93
N ASP A 350 -2.00 -16.80 24.96
CA ASP A 350 -1.18 -17.48 23.97
C ASP A 350 -1.33 -19.00 24.03
N SER A 351 -1.30 -19.56 25.24
CA SER A 351 -1.53 -20.98 25.46
C SER A 351 -2.98 -21.40 25.16
N THR A 352 -3.92 -20.50 25.37
CA THR A 352 -5.34 -20.70 24.98
C THR A 352 -5.47 -20.77 23.47
N LEU A 353 -4.90 -19.80 22.71
CA LEU A 353 -4.92 -19.82 21.26
C LEU A 353 -4.24 -21.07 20.72
N ALA A 354 -3.07 -21.45 21.23
CA ALA A 354 -2.35 -22.65 20.81
C ALA A 354 -3.19 -23.92 21.01
N LEU A 355 -3.94 -24.01 22.09
CA LEU A 355 -4.83 -25.12 22.35
C LEU A 355 -6.03 -25.15 21.40
N LEU A 356 -6.66 -24.01 21.11
CA LEU A 356 -7.76 -23.91 20.13
C LEU A 356 -7.31 -24.31 18.73
N VAL A 357 -6.15 -23.83 18.29
CA VAL A 357 -5.52 -24.19 17.01
C VAL A 357 -5.27 -25.70 16.95
N THR A 358 -4.73 -26.27 18.04
CA THR A 358 -4.44 -27.71 18.09
C THR A 358 -5.70 -28.55 18.06
N ALA A 359 -6.75 -28.15 18.77
CA ALA A 359 -8.05 -28.83 18.72
C ALA A 359 -8.63 -28.82 17.29
N ASN A 360 -8.60 -27.67 16.61
CA ASN A 360 -9.03 -27.55 15.22
C ASN A 360 -8.22 -28.46 14.29
N ALA A 361 -6.89 -28.52 14.46
CA ALA A 361 -6.02 -29.38 13.65
C ALA A 361 -6.34 -30.87 13.85
N PHE A 362 -6.65 -31.31 15.10
CA PHE A 362 -7.07 -32.67 15.39
C PHE A 362 -8.42 -32.99 14.77
N ASP A 363 -9.38 -32.09 14.86
CA ASP A 363 -10.70 -32.24 14.22
C ASP A 363 -10.58 -32.37 12.70
N MET A 364 -9.73 -31.55 12.05
CA MET A 364 -9.45 -31.62 10.60
C MET A 364 -8.89 -32.99 10.19
N LEU A 365 -8.12 -33.65 11.06
CA LEU A 365 -7.51 -34.95 10.81
C LEU A 365 -8.41 -36.13 11.26
N GLY A 366 -9.54 -35.87 11.89
CA GLY A 366 -10.38 -36.91 12.52
C GLY A 366 -9.67 -37.61 13.68
N LEU A 367 -8.70 -36.95 14.32
CA LEU A 367 -8.01 -37.48 15.49
C LEU A 367 -8.81 -37.21 16.77
N PRO A 368 -8.81 -38.15 17.75
CA PRO A 368 -9.48 -37.91 19.00
C PRO A 368 -8.78 -36.80 19.80
N ARG A 369 -9.53 -35.83 20.29
CA ARG A 369 -9.00 -34.73 21.11
C ARG A 369 -8.30 -35.18 22.39
N THR A 370 -8.56 -36.41 22.87
CA THR A 370 -7.81 -37.04 23.97
C THR A 370 -6.32 -37.27 23.66
N GLY A 371 -5.90 -37.17 22.38
CA GLY A 371 -4.48 -37.13 21.98
C GLY A 371 -3.80 -35.78 22.23
N ILE A 372 -4.59 -34.75 22.58
CA ILE A 372 -4.03 -33.46 23.00
C ILE A 372 -3.81 -33.50 24.51
N ARG A 373 -2.54 -33.41 24.93
CA ARG A 373 -2.14 -33.41 26.32
C ARG A 373 -1.75 -32.00 26.74
N THR A 374 -2.56 -31.41 27.61
CA THR A 374 -2.27 -30.10 28.22
C THR A 374 -1.66 -30.31 29.60
N VAL A 375 -0.58 -29.56 29.85
CA VAL A 375 0.18 -29.68 31.10
C VAL A 375 0.24 -28.31 31.79
N SER A 376 -0.38 -28.21 32.96
CA SER A 376 -0.21 -27.07 33.86
C SER A 376 0.96 -27.33 34.78
N MET A 377 1.91 -26.39 34.83
CA MET A 377 3.17 -26.56 35.60
C MET A 377 3.33 -25.39 36.60
N PRO A 378 2.53 -25.40 37.71
CA PRO A 378 2.63 -24.35 38.71
C PRO A 378 3.98 -24.31 39.38
N CYS A 379 4.47 -23.06 39.61
CA CYS A 379 5.68 -22.74 40.35
C CYS A 379 5.41 -21.50 41.25
N PHE A 380 6.43 -20.83 41.74
CA PHE A 380 6.36 -19.79 42.77
C PHE A 380 5.43 -18.60 42.46
N GLY A 381 5.20 -18.25 41.22
CA GLY A 381 4.34 -17.13 40.80
C GLY A 381 2.94 -17.49 40.31
N THR A 382 2.53 -18.75 40.33
CA THR A 382 1.28 -19.20 39.75
C THR A 382 0.06 -18.84 40.62
N THR A 383 -0.92 -18.14 40.02
CA THR A 383 -2.14 -17.76 40.72
C THR A 383 -3.23 -18.84 40.61
N ALA A 384 -4.12 -18.89 41.65
CA ALA A 384 -5.27 -19.84 41.62
C ALA A 384 -6.21 -19.60 40.42
N ARG A 385 -6.34 -18.35 39.96
CA ARG A 385 -7.19 -17.98 38.81
C ARG A 385 -6.70 -18.56 37.49
N THR A 386 -5.40 -18.46 37.20
CA THR A 386 -4.81 -18.96 35.95
C THR A 386 -4.89 -20.50 35.89
N LYS A 387 -4.71 -21.17 37.02
CA LYS A 387 -4.89 -22.61 37.15
C LYS A 387 -6.35 -23.05 36.84
N SER A 388 -7.34 -22.38 37.41
CA SER A 388 -8.75 -22.64 37.18
C SER A 388 -9.13 -22.46 35.70
N ASN A 389 -8.60 -21.41 35.04
CA ASN A 389 -8.85 -21.15 33.62
C ASN A 389 -8.29 -22.28 32.73
N ALA A 390 -7.08 -22.75 33.01
CA ALA A 390 -6.43 -23.80 32.24
C ALA A 390 -7.23 -25.13 32.33
N GLN A 391 -7.63 -25.50 33.53
CA GLN A 391 -8.44 -26.72 33.74
C GLN A 391 -9.81 -26.63 33.07
N CYS A 392 -10.53 -25.53 33.27
CA CYS A 392 -11.87 -25.33 32.69
C CYS A 392 -11.80 -25.39 31.15
N LEU A 393 -10.81 -24.74 30.53
CA LEU A 393 -10.61 -24.79 29.08
C LEU A 393 -10.33 -26.21 28.56
N ALA A 394 -9.52 -26.98 29.28
CA ALA A 394 -9.20 -28.36 28.90
C ALA A 394 -10.43 -29.26 28.98
N GLU A 395 -11.26 -29.11 30.04
CA GLU A 395 -12.52 -29.84 30.22
C GLU A 395 -13.53 -29.51 29.11
N GLU A 396 -13.72 -28.22 28.79
CA GLU A 396 -14.64 -27.78 27.73
C GLU A 396 -14.24 -28.32 26.35
N LEU A 397 -12.94 -28.33 26.06
CA LEU A 397 -12.42 -28.85 24.78
C LEU A 397 -12.30 -30.39 24.77
N LYS A 398 -12.51 -31.03 25.90
CA LYS A 398 -12.42 -32.50 26.07
C LYS A 398 -11.03 -33.05 25.74
N VAL A 399 -9.99 -32.33 26.15
CA VAL A 399 -8.58 -32.70 25.99
C VAL A 399 -8.05 -33.29 27.32
N HIS A 400 -6.91 -33.97 27.24
CA HIS A 400 -6.27 -34.48 28.45
C HIS A 400 -5.59 -33.34 29.23
N PHE A 401 -5.78 -33.32 30.57
CA PHE A 401 -5.20 -32.32 31.45
C PHE A 401 -4.39 -32.94 32.57
N ASP A 402 -3.14 -32.57 32.66
CA ASP A 402 -2.24 -32.95 33.76
C ASP A 402 -1.78 -31.69 34.53
N GLU A 403 -1.68 -31.81 35.85
CA GLU A 403 -1.05 -30.82 36.69
C GLU A 403 0.22 -31.36 37.31
N ILE A 404 1.35 -30.72 36.99
CA ILE A 404 2.67 -31.18 37.47
C ILE A 404 3.38 -29.98 38.13
N PRO A 405 3.33 -29.86 39.47
CA PRO A 405 4.05 -28.79 40.19
C PRO A 405 5.56 -28.96 40.04
N ILE A 406 6.25 -27.94 39.52
CA ILE A 406 7.70 -27.97 39.27
C ILE A 406 8.55 -27.34 40.38
N ALA A 407 7.93 -26.78 41.42
CA ALA A 407 8.66 -26.05 42.47
C ALA A 407 9.80 -26.87 43.10
N LYS A 408 9.57 -28.16 43.40
CA LYS A 408 10.59 -29.02 44.00
C LYS A 408 11.81 -29.25 43.09
N ALA A 409 11.59 -29.40 41.78
CA ALA A 409 12.66 -29.56 40.81
C ALA A 409 13.51 -28.29 40.70
N VAL A 410 12.83 -27.13 40.63
CA VAL A 410 13.49 -25.82 40.58
C VAL A 410 14.24 -25.53 41.86
N GLU A 411 13.69 -25.84 43.05
CA GLU A 411 14.37 -25.70 44.32
C GLU A 411 15.61 -26.56 44.39
N GLN A 412 15.57 -27.82 43.90
CA GLN A 412 16.73 -28.67 43.82
C GLN A 412 17.81 -28.10 42.88
N HIS A 413 17.37 -27.59 41.71
CA HIS A 413 18.26 -26.94 40.76
C HIS A 413 18.96 -25.70 41.41
N PHE A 414 18.25 -24.87 42.16
CA PHE A 414 18.83 -23.73 42.84
C PHE A 414 19.92 -24.17 43.86
N LYS A 415 19.66 -25.25 44.62
CA LYS A 415 20.69 -25.81 45.52
C LYS A 415 21.92 -26.29 44.76
N ASP A 416 21.75 -26.96 43.65
CA ASP A 416 22.85 -27.53 42.86
C ASP A 416 23.74 -26.42 42.28
N ILE A 417 23.17 -25.30 41.86
CA ILE A 417 23.90 -24.14 41.33
C ILE A 417 24.25 -23.09 42.40
N GLN A 418 23.89 -23.32 43.67
CA GLN A 418 24.12 -22.41 44.81
C GLN A 418 23.43 -21.03 44.58
N HIS A 419 22.28 -21.01 43.95
CA HIS A 419 21.46 -19.78 43.80
C HIS A 419 20.59 -19.58 45.02
N ASP A 420 20.54 -18.34 45.54
CA ASP A 420 19.64 -17.95 46.63
C ASP A 420 18.23 -17.78 46.09
N PRO A 421 17.22 -18.58 46.51
CA PRO A 421 15.84 -18.49 46.06
C PRO A 421 15.13 -17.17 46.41
N GLU A 422 15.65 -16.35 47.29
CA GLU A 422 15.12 -15.02 47.61
C GLU A 422 15.56 -13.94 46.62
N VAL A 423 16.55 -14.25 45.73
CA VAL A 423 17.02 -13.35 44.67
C VAL A 423 16.22 -13.59 43.42
N LEU A 424 15.25 -12.71 43.13
CA LEU A 424 14.36 -12.76 42.02
C LEU A 424 15.00 -12.15 40.76
N ASP A 425 16.07 -12.76 40.28
CA ASP A 425 16.83 -12.36 39.11
C ASP A 425 16.48 -13.20 37.84
N VAL A 426 17.24 -12.96 36.78
CA VAL A 426 17.11 -13.70 35.52
C VAL A 426 17.36 -15.23 35.70
N THR A 427 18.17 -15.63 36.66
CA THR A 427 18.43 -17.05 36.98
C THR A 427 17.17 -17.70 37.57
N TYR A 428 16.54 -16.99 38.50
CA TYR A 428 15.30 -17.42 39.13
C TYR A 428 14.19 -17.67 38.10
N GLU A 429 13.98 -16.74 37.15
CA GLU A 429 12.94 -16.86 36.13
C GLU A 429 13.28 -17.92 35.06
N ASN A 430 14.50 -17.87 34.53
CA ASN A 430 14.93 -18.76 33.47
C ASN A 430 15.01 -20.24 33.88
N SER A 431 15.33 -20.52 35.13
CA SER A 431 15.34 -21.89 35.66
C SER A 431 13.93 -22.51 35.63
N GLN A 432 12.93 -21.74 35.98
CA GLN A 432 11.54 -22.19 35.92
C GLN A 432 11.06 -22.43 34.48
N ALA A 433 11.44 -21.53 33.55
CA ALA A 433 11.06 -21.66 32.14
C ALA A 433 11.73 -22.90 31.50
N ARG A 434 12.99 -23.16 31.79
CA ARG A 434 13.71 -24.36 31.27
C ARG A 434 13.18 -25.65 31.86
N GLU A 435 12.83 -25.69 33.15
CA GLU A 435 12.21 -26.86 33.76
C GLU A 435 10.88 -27.22 33.10
N ARG A 436 10.04 -26.22 32.79
CA ARG A 436 8.77 -26.44 32.04
C ARG A 436 9.04 -27.04 30.68
N THR A 437 10.00 -26.52 29.95
CA THR A 437 10.35 -26.97 28.61
C THR A 437 10.88 -28.39 28.61
N GLN A 438 11.79 -28.72 29.52
CA GLN A 438 12.34 -30.07 29.68
C GLN A 438 11.21 -31.08 29.92
N LEU A 439 10.31 -30.79 30.85
CA LEU A 439 9.19 -31.66 31.22
C LEU A 439 8.24 -31.90 30.02
N LEU A 440 7.90 -30.85 29.27
CA LEU A 440 7.06 -30.97 28.08
C LEU A 440 7.71 -31.85 26.98
N MET A 441 9.03 -31.69 26.76
CA MET A 441 9.78 -32.47 25.78
C MET A 441 9.83 -33.96 26.17
N ASP A 442 10.02 -34.26 27.45
CA ASP A 442 10.04 -35.63 27.95
C ASP A 442 8.68 -36.30 27.88
N ILE A 443 7.60 -35.58 28.20
CA ILE A 443 6.22 -36.08 28.04
C ILE A 443 5.92 -36.36 26.56
N ALA A 444 6.36 -35.47 25.65
CA ALA A 444 6.20 -35.68 24.22
C ALA A 444 6.91 -36.97 23.77
N ASN A 445 8.14 -37.21 24.24
CA ASN A 445 8.90 -38.42 23.96
C ASN A 445 8.20 -39.67 24.48
N GLN A 446 7.70 -39.64 25.73
CA GLN A 446 6.98 -40.78 26.34
C GLN A 446 5.74 -41.17 25.55
N HIS A 447 5.03 -40.21 24.95
CA HIS A 447 3.75 -40.45 24.27
C HIS A 447 3.88 -40.43 22.72
N GLY A 448 5.08 -40.40 22.18
CA GLY A 448 5.32 -40.33 20.73
C GLY A 448 4.67 -39.10 20.09
N GLY A 449 4.71 -37.98 20.83
CA GLY A 449 4.08 -36.72 20.47
C GLY A 449 5.06 -35.63 20.07
N ILE A 450 4.52 -34.43 19.81
CA ILE A 450 5.30 -33.21 19.59
C ILE A 450 4.88 -32.12 20.58
N VAL A 451 5.82 -31.26 20.95
CA VAL A 451 5.53 -30.06 21.75
C VAL A 451 5.07 -28.93 20.85
N ILE A 452 3.91 -28.38 21.16
CA ILE A 452 3.34 -27.22 20.48
C ILE A 452 3.78 -25.94 21.21
N GLY A 453 4.42 -25.04 20.46
CA GLY A 453 4.86 -23.76 20.98
C GLY A 453 3.72 -22.73 21.03
N THR A 454 3.72 -21.95 22.09
CA THR A 454 2.69 -20.93 22.37
C THR A 454 3.17 -19.51 22.11
N GLY A 455 4.48 -19.29 21.93
CA GLY A 455 5.07 -17.97 21.70
C GLY A 455 4.52 -17.27 20.46
N ASP A 456 4.22 -15.98 20.57
CA ASP A 456 3.67 -15.17 19.49
C ASP A 456 4.72 -14.36 18.72
N LEU A 457 4.29 -13.67 17.66
CA LEU A 457 5.18 -12.84 16.84
C LEU A 457 5.84 -11.70 17.63
N SER A 458 5.11 -11.09 18.58
CA SER A 458 5.63 -9.95 19.36
C SER A 458 6.74 -10.39 20.31
N GLU A 459 6.61 -11.58 20.93
CA GLU A 459 7.66 -12.17 21.77
C GLU A 459 8.92 -12.47 20.94
N LEU A 460 8.77 -13.02 19.74
CA LEU A 460 9.89 -13.28 18.83
C LEU A 460 10.56 -11.98 18.35
N ALA A 461 9.78 -10.97 17.98
CA ALA A 461 10.28 -9.68 17.50
C ALA A 461 11.06 -8.91 18.58
N LEU A 462 10.62 -8.99 19.84
CA LEU A 462 11.26 -8.31 20.97
C LEU A 462 12.36 -9.14 21.65
N GLY A 463 12.52 -10.41 21.29
CA GLY A 463 13.41 -11.34 22.00
C GLY A 463 12.92 -11.62 23.44
N TRP A 464 11.63 -11.48 23.70
CA TRP A 464 11.01 -11.66 25.02
C TRP A 464 10.72 -13.13 25.30
N ALA A 465 11.79 -13.90 25.46
CA ALA A 465 11.72 -15.33 25.74
C ALA A 465 13.00 -15.80 26.42
N THR A 466 12.89 -16.83 27.27
CA THR A 466 14.03 -17.46 27.87
C THR A 466 14.75 -18.35 26.87
N TYR A 467 16.04 -18.05 26.61
CA TYR A 467 16.88 -18.90 25.76
C TYR A 467 16.92 -20.35 26.29
N ASN A 468 16.67 -21.29 25.38
CA ASN A 468 16.56 -22.71 25.69
C ASN A 468 15.48 -23.03 26.74
N GLY A 469 14.41 -22.24 26.76
CA GLY A 469 13.24 -22.36 27.64
C GLY A 469 11.94 -22.27 26.87
N ASP A 470 11.09 -21.37 27.26
CA ASP A 470 9.69 -21.24 26.77
C ASP A 470 9.54 -21.01 25.25
N HIS A 471 10.56 -20.50 24.55
CA HIS A 471 10.55 -20.43 23.08
C HIS A 471 10.85 -21.75 22.37
N MET A 472 11.33 -22.75 23.11
CA MET A 472 11.68 -24.07 22.53
C MET A 472 10.44 -24.92 22.38
N SER A 473 10.14 -25.27 21.13
CA SER A 473 9.05 -26.17 20.77
C SER A 473 9.36 -26.90 19.48
N MET A 474 8.60 -27.95 19.18
CA MET A 474 8.73 -28.68 17.93
C MET A 474 7.91 -28.07 16.80
N TYR A 475 6.87 -27.31 17.12
CA TYR A 475 6.05 -26.56 16.18
C TYR A 475 5.37 -25.35 16.88
N GLY A 476 5.77 -24.13 16.52
CA GLY A 476 5.19 -22.89 17.07
C GLY A 476 3.98 -22.43 16.26
N VAL A 477 2.77 -22.62 16.80
CA VAL A 477 1.54 -22.28 16.06
C VAL A 477 1.23 -20.80 16.04
N ASN A 478 1.69 -20.01 17.01
CA ASN A 478 1.40 -18.58 17.14
C ASN A 478 2.51 -17.69 16.61
N ALA A 479 3.60 -18.25 16.09
CA ALA A 479 4.83 -17.52 15.72
C ALA A 479 4.63 -16.35 14.74
N SER A 480 3.56 -16.37 13.94
CA SER A 480 3.21 -15.32 12.98
C SER A 480 2.03 -14.44 13.41
N VAL A 481 1.50 -14.62 14.62
CA VAL A 481 0.36 -13.85 15.12
C VAL A 481 0.84 -12.81 16.14
N PRO A 482 0.66 -11.50 15.87
CA PRO A 482 1.05 -10.47 16.82
C PRO A 482 0.12 -10.46 18.04
N LYS A 483 0.65 -10.08 19.20
CA LYS A 483 -0.08 -10.04 20.47
C LYS A 483 -1.40 -9.27 20.38
N THR A 484 -1.45 -8.23 19.58
CA THR A 484 -2.66 -7.43 19.34
C THR A 484 -3.80 -8.21 18.71
N LEU A 485 -3.50 -9.24 17.89
CA LEU A 485 -4.52 -10.12 17.28
C LEU A 485 -4.86 -11.35 18.15
N VAL A 486 -3.94 -11.80 19.01
CA VAL A 486 -4.18 -12.98 19.90
C VAL A 486 -5.40 -12.79 20.79
N ARG A 487 -5.70 -11.54 21.19
CA ARG A 487 -6.82 -11.22 22.08
C ARG A 487 -8.20 -11.19 21.42
N HIS A 488 -8.27 -11.10 20.10
CA HIS A 488 -9.51 -11.09 19.31
C HIS A 488 -9.93 -12.48 18.88
#